data_c3124bc2b2f0aea9c019d955a8caf71c
#
_entry.id   c3124bc2b2f0aea9c019d955a8caf71c
#
_cell.length_a   1.000
_cell.length_b   1.000
_cell.length_c   1.000
_cell.angle_alpha   90.00
_cell.angle_beta   90.00
_cell.angle_gamma   90.00
#
_symmetry.space_group_name_H-M   'P 1'
#
loop_
_entity.id
_entity.type
_entity.pdbx_description
1 polymer ?
#
loop_
_entity_poly.entity_id
_entity_poly.type
_entity_poly.pdbx_seq_one_letter_code
_entity_poly.pdbx_strand_id
1 'polypeptide(L)'
;MNTNDPRLTAKLFSACPPDSAQKAKLEEVLAKKYGRPVELSWQEDKTASGGFRIEIGSEVIDWTAEGRLDQLKERLAALKAGGQSVIPLIRDTVRDWVPEVCAREVGSVLSVADGIAYVGGLENAAYGEILLFEGGIRGMVQELRGHRIGCILFGRVEEVSEGSAVYRTGKTAGIGVSDAMVGRVVDALGAPIDDGGDIPADAYRMIESPAPGIIDRQPVNTPMQTGILSIDSMSVSYTHLTLPT
;
A
#
# COMPACT_ATOMS: atom_id res chain seq x y z
N MET A 1 32.04 7.84 3.06
CA MET A 1 31.16 8.34 4.12
C MET A 1 31.43 7.47 5.35
N ASN A 2 31.86 8.06 6.46
CA ASN A 2 32.33 7.34 7.64
C ASN A 2 31.20 6.62 8.36
N THR A 3 31.16 5.29 8.24
CA THR A 3 30.18 4.37 8.83
C THR A 3 30.46 4.03 10.30
N ASN A 4 31.12 4.88 11.05
CA ASN A 4 31.58 4.54 12.42
C ASN A 4 31.11 5.52 13.51
N ASP A 5 30.04 6.29 13.29
CA ASP A 5 29.40 7.07 14.36
C ASP A 5 28.18 6.30 14.88
N PRO A 6 28.15 5.89 16.17
CA PRO A 6 27.04 5.15 16.75
C PRO A 6 25.77 6.00 16.94
N ARG A 7 25.78 7.25 16.53
CA ARG A 7 24.65 8.17 16.61
C ARG A 7 23.78 8.07 15.37
N LEU A 8 22.47 7.96 15.59
CA LEU A 8 21.50 8.04 14.52
C LEU A 8 21.24 9.52 14.18
N THR A 9 21.37 9.89 12.93
CA THR A 9 21.03 11.24 12.47
C THR A 9 19.57 11.28 12.08
N ALA A 10 18.79 12.17 12.71
CA ALA A 10 17.39 12.41 12.38
C ALA A 10 17.23 13.83 11.82
N LYS A 11 16.44 13.99 10.76
CA LYS A 11 16.08 15.28 10.20
C LYS A 11 14.68 15.67 10.69
N LEU A 12 14.58 16.84 11.30
CA LEU A 12 13.31 17.41 11.75
C LEU A 12 12.88 18.51 10.79
N PHE A 13 11.73 18.36 10.17
CA PHE A 13 11.11 19.34 9.28
C PHE A 13 9.93 19.99 9.99
N SER A 14 9.92 21.30 10.07
CA SER A 14 8.82 22.08 10.63
C SER A 14 8.85 23.51 10.12
N ALA A 15 7.70 24.19 10.13
CA ALA A 15 7.59 25.59 9.69
C ALA A 15 8.29 26.57 10.64
N CYS A 16 8.47 26.21 11.93
CA CYS A 16 9.15 27.02 12.93
C CYS A 16 10.28 26.22 13.58
N PRO A 17 11.42 26.86 13.92
CA PRO A 17 12.49 26.18 14.61
C PRO A 17 12.03 25.70 15.99
N PRO A 18 12.38 24.46 16.39
CA PRO A 18 12.05 23.94 17.71
C PRO A 18 12.84 24.68 18.79
N ASP A 19 12.21 24.89 19.93
CA ASP A 19 12.91 25.39 21.13
C ASP A 19 13.91 24.35 21.63
N SER A 20 14.97 24.78 22.28
CA SER A 20 16.03 23.92 22.83
C SER A 20 15.48 22.82 23.75
N ALA A 21 14.47 23.15 24.56
CA ALA A 21 13.79 22.20 25.43
C ALA A 21 12.98 21.15 24.64
N GLN A 22 12.33 21.56 23.56
CA GLN A 22 11.58 20.67 22.67
C GLN A 22 12.53 19.71 21.91
N LYS A 23 13.65 20.23 21.41
CA LYS A 23 14.68 19.44 20.75
C LYS A 23 15.24 18.35 21.67
N ALA A 24 15.65 18.72 22.89
CA ALA A 24 16.18 17.78 23.87
C ALA A 24 15.17 16.68 24.24
N LYS A 25 13.89 17.05 24.38
CA LYS A 25 12.81 16.10 24.69
C LYS A 25 12.52 15.13 23.53
N LEU A 26 12.59 15.62 22.29
CA LEU A 26 12.45 14.77 21.10
C LEU A 26 13.64 13.81 20.97
N GLU A 27 14.86 14.27 21.17
CA GLU A 27 16.07 13.43 21.17
C GLU A 27 15.98 12.32 22.22
N GLU A 28 15.49 12.63 23.43
CA GLU A 28 15.30 11.64 24.50
C GLU A 28 14.25 10.58 24.14
N VAL A 29 13.10 11.02 23.61
CA VAL A 29 12.03 10.09 23.19
C VAL A 29 12.49 9.18 22.05
N LEU A 30 13.18 9.76 21.06
CA LEU A 30 13.71 9.00 19.95
C LEU A 30 14.82 8.04 20.37
N ALA A 31 15.73 8.49 21.25
CA ALA A 31 16.77 7.62 21.80
C ALA A 31 16.18 6.43 22.57
N LYS A 32 15.09 6.65 23.31
CA LYS A 32 14.37 5.59 24.02
C LYS A 32 13.69 4.59 23.03
N LYS A 33 13.13 5.10 21.93
CA LYS A 33 12.48 4.26 20.91
C LYS A 33 13.48 3.40 20.13
N TYR A 34 14.61 3.97 19.74
CA TYR A 34 15.61 3.29 18.90
C TYR A 34 16.76 2.64 19.67
N GLY A 35 16.83 2.84 21.00
CA GLY A 35 17.88 2.27 21.85
C GLY A 35 19.29 2.84 21.61
N ARG A 36 19.40 3.96 20.87
CA ARG A 36 20.65 4.62 20.48
C ARG A 36 20.51 6.13 20.60
N PRO A 37 21.60 6.87 20.85
CA PRO A 37 21.57 8.33 20.85
C PRO A 37 21.24 8.86 19.45
N VAL A 38 20.26 9.77 19.37
CA VAL A 38 19.78 10.38 18.13
C VAL A 38 20.20 11.85 18.13
N GLU A 39 20.78 12.31 17.03
CA GLU A 39 21.12 13.71 16.82
C GLU A 39 20.10 14.33 15.85
N LEU A 40 19.37 15.35 16.29
CA LEU A 40 18.37 16.06 15.51
C LEU A 40 18.98 17.24 14.75
N SER A 41 18.88 17.19 13.42
CA SER A 41 19.14 18.34 12.55
C SER A 41 17.79 18.94 12.12
N TRP A 42 17.61 20.26 12.37
CA TRP A 42 16.39 20.95 11.94
C TRP A 42 16.55 21.52 10.53
N GLN A 43 15.49 21.41 9.74
CA GLN A 43 15.37 22.02 8.42
C GLN A 43 14.01 22.69 8.30
N GLU A 44 13.99 23.93 7.80
CA GLU A 44 12.73 24.64 7.55
C GLU A 44 11.95 24.00 6.39
N ASP A 45 10.70 23.65 6.65
CA ASP A 45 9.77 23.18 5.65
C ASP A 45 8.41 23.86 5.86
N LYS A 46 8.04 24.75 4.94
CA LYS A 46 6.78 25.50 4.98
C LYS A 46 5.56 24.62 4.70
N THR A 47 5.76 23.46 4.08
CA THR A 47 4.69 22.49 3.81
C THR A 47 4.32 21.70 5.05
N ALA A 48 5.23 21.55 6.03
CA ALA A 48 4.98 20.90 7.31
C ALA A 48 4.12 21.76 8.26
N SER A 49 3.00 22.29 7.75
CA SER A 49 2.10 23.17 8.48
C SER A 49 1.38 22.46 9.61
N GLY A 50 1.33 23.12 10.78
CA GLY A 50 0.55 22.63 11.93
C GLY A 50 1.13 21.42 12.64
N GLY A 51 2.43 21.13 12.46
CA GLY A 51 3.09 20.01 13.10
C GLY A 51 4.56 19.90 12.72
N PHE A 52 5.05 18.66 12.68
CA PHE A 52 6.44 18.36 12.33
C PHE A 52 6.52 17.02 11.59
N ARG A 53 7.56 16.84 10.81
CA ARG A 53 7.95 15.56 10.19
C ARG A 53 9.38 15.23 10.60
N ILE A 54 9.62 14.01 11.01
CA ILE A 54 10.96 13.52 11.38
C ILE A 54 11.32 12.38 10.44
N GLU A 55 12.49 12.48 9.82
CA GLU A 55 13.06 11.45 8.97
C GLU A 55 14.28 10.82 9.67
N ILE A 56 14.27 9.50 9.84
CA ILE A 56 15.35 8.74 10.46
C ILE A 56 15.67 7.55 9.56
N GLY A 57 16.72 7.65 8.75
CA GLY A 57 17.02 6.63 7.74
C GLY A 57 15.88 6.50 6.72
N SER A 58 15.22 5.36 6.68
CA SER A 58 14.06 5.09 5.83
C SER A 58 12.72 5.30 6.55
N GLU A 59 12.72 5.53 7.87
CA GLU A 59 11.49 5.78 8.62
C GLU A 59 11.13 7.26 8.64
N VAL A 60 9.87 7.56 8.37
CA VAL A 60 9.29 8.91 8.46
C VAL A 60 8.16 8.91 9.48
N ILE A 61 8.27 9.82 10.43
CA ILE A 61 7.24 10.11 11.43
C ILE A 61 6.58 11.41 11.00
N ASP A 62 5.37 11.33 10.44
CA ASP A 62 4.63 12.51 10.01
C ASP A 62 3.56 12.87 11.04
N TRP A 63 3.72 14.05 11.65
CA TRP A 63 2.80 14.66 12.60
C TRP A 63 2.30 16.01 12.10
N THR A 64 2.32 16.24 10.80
CA THR A 64 1.76 17.44 10.18
C THR A 64 0.23 17.43 10.25
N ALA A 65 -0.41 18.57 9.99
CA ALA A 65 -1.87 18.64 9.91
C ALA A 65 -2.41 17.72 8.79
N GLU A 66 -1.69 17.66 7.69
CA GLU A 66 -2.04 16.82 6.52
C GLU A 66 -1.91 15.33 6.85
N GLY A 67 -0.79 14.89 7.44
CA GLY A 67 -0.61 13.50 7.86
C GLY A 67 -1.65 13.03 8.88
N ARG A 68 -2.08 13.90 9.79
CA ARG A 68 -3.17 13.62 10.72
C ARG A 68 -4.54 13.52 10.03
N LEU A 69 -4.80 14.36 9.04
CA LEU A 69 -6.03 14.29 8.24
C LEU A 69 -6.10 13.01 7.43
N ASP A 70 -4.98 12.56 6.88
CA ASP A 70 -4.93 11.30 6.13
C ASP A 70 -5.17 10.08 7.02
N GLN A 71 -4.62 10.06 8.24
CA GLN A 71 -4.97 9.03 9.23
C GLN A 71 -6.48 9.03 9.54
N LEU A 72 -7.08 10.21 9.67
CA LEU A 72 -8.52 10.32 9.91
C LEU A 72 -9.33 9.82 8.71
N LYS A 73 -8.94 10.18 7.48
CA LYS A 73 -9.58 9.68 6.25
C LYS A 73 -9.51 8.15 6.17
N GLU A 74 -8.34 7.56 6.42
CA GLU A 74 -8.16 6.10 6.44
C GLU A 74 -9.09 5.43 7.47
N ARG A 75 -9.20 6.03 8.66
CA ARG A 75 -10.07 5.51 9.73
C ARG A 75 -11.55 5.65 9.39
N LEU A 76 -11.96 6.76 8.77
CA LEU A 76 -13.33 6.95 8.29
C LEU A 76 -13.67 6.00 7.13
N ALA A 77 -12.74 5.76 6.22
CA ALA A 77 -12.91 4.81 5.13
C ALA A 77 -13.04 3.35 5.62
N ALA A 78 -12.45 3.03 6.78
CA ALA A 78 -12.56 1.72 7.40
C ALA A 78 -13.91 1.48 8.12
N LEU A 79 -14.75 2.52 8.29
CA LEU A 79 -16.06 2.38 8.91
C LEU A 79 -17.04 1.71 7.94
N LYS A 80 -17.43 0.48 8.26
CA LYS A 80 -18.48 -0.22 7.53
C LYS A 80 -19.84 0.36 7.91
N ALA A 81 -20.51 0.99 6.97
CA ALA A 81 -21.89 1.47 7.13
C ALA A 81 -22.87 0.29 7.00
N GLY A 82 -23.08 -0.43 8.08
CA GLY A 82 -24.11 -1.46 8.17
C GLY A 82 -25.48 -0.88 8.43
N GLY A 83 -26.15 -0.30 7.40
CA GLY A 83 -27.59 0.02 7.45
C GLY A 83 -28.09 1.06 8.47
N GLN A 84 -27.21 1.64 9.28
CA GLN A 84 -27.54 2.70 10.24
C GLN A 84 -27.10 4.06 9.71
N SER A 85 -27.73 5.15 10.20
CA SER A 85 -27.34 6.51 9.85
C SER A 85 -25.86 6.73 10.09
N VAL A 86 -25.12 7.06 9.02
CA VAL A 86 -23.64 7.22 9.03
C VAL A 86 -23.20 8.43 9.85
N ILE A 87 -24.09 9.44 10.01
CA ILE A 87 -23.75 10.71 10.65
C ILE A 87 -23.38 10.57 12.14
N PRO A 88 -24.10 9.83 12.99
CA PRO A 88 -23.68 9.62 14.37
C PRO A 88 -22.34 8.88 14.48
N LEU A 89 -22.12 7.88 13.62
CA LEU A 89 -20.90 7.07 13.60
C LEU A 89 -19.66 7.90 13.25
N ILE A 90 -19.80 8.77 12.23
CA ILE A 90 -18.74 9.72 11.86
C ILE A 90 -18.48 10.70 13.01
N ARG A 91 -19.53 11.25 13.63
CA ARG A 91 -19.40 12.20 14.73
C ARG A 91 -18.65 11.60 15.92
N ASP A 92 -18.99 10.37 16.31
CA ASP A 92 -18.37 9.68 17.44
C ASP A 92 -16.90 9.31 17.09
N THR A 93 -16.64 8.83 15.88
CA THR A 93 -15.29 8.53 15.42
C THR A 93 -14.39 9.78 15.39
N VAL A 94 -14.90 10.91 14.94
CA VAL A 94 -14.14 12.18 14.91
C VAL A 94 -13.94 12.71 16.33
N ARG A 95 -14.95 12.58 17.21
CA ARG A 95 -14.88 13.07 18.59
C ARG A 95 -13.85 12.30 19.42
N ASP A 96 -13.84 10.98 19.27
CA ASP A 96 -12.97 10.10 20.06
C ASP A 96 -11.64 9.81 19.35
N TRP A 97 -11.39 10.48 18.21
CA TRP A 97 -10.17 10.30 17.46
C TRP A 97 -8.98 10.95 18.15
N VAL A 98 -8.02 10.13 18.47
CA VAL A 98 -6.69 10.57 18.94
C VAL A 98 -5.70 10.19 17.84
N PRO A 99 -5.00 11.17 17.24
CA PRO A 99 -3.99 10.85 16.24
C PRO A 99 -2.85 10.05 16.87
N GLU A 100 -2.42 8.99 16.19
CA GLU A 100 -1.29 8.16 16.62
C GLU A 100 -0.02 8.55 15.87
N VAL A 101 1.11 8.59 16.58
CA VAL A 101 2.42 8.80 15.97
C VAL A 101 2.86 7.50 15.32
N CYS A 102 2.58 7.35 14.04
CA CYS A 102 3.02 6.19 13.26
C CYS A 102 4.29 6.52 12.49
N ALA A 103 5.32 5.68 12.65
CA ALA A 103 6.47 5.70 11.76
C ALA A 103 6.11 4.89 10.50
N ARG A 104 6.21 5.51 9.34
CA ARG A 104 6.02 4.85 8.04
C ARG A 104 7.38 4.71 7.36
N GLU A 105 7.62 3.58 6.75
CA GLU A 105 8.82 3.36 5.95
C GLU A 105 8.62 4.02 4.57
N VAL A 106 9.57 4.89 4.21
CA VAL A 106 9.55 5.63 2.95
C VAL A 106 10.80 5.29 2.17
N GLY A 107 10.61 4.83 0.95
CA GLY A 107 11.67 4.59 -0.02
C GLY A 107 11.78 5.72 -1.03
N SER A 108 12.78 5.62 -1.89
CA SER A 108 12.96 6.50 -3.04
C SER A 108 13.16 5.69 -4.32
N VAL A 109 12.64 6.20 -5.42
CA VAL A 109 12.86 5.62 -6.75
C VAL A 109 14.33 5.82 -7.14
N LEU A 110 15.02 4.72 -7.43
CA LEU A 110 16.41 4.73 -7.89
C LEU A 110 16.51 4.83 -9.41
N SER A 111 15.61 4.19 -10.13
CA SER A 111 15.52 4.25 -11.59
C SER A 111 14.18 3.69 -12.06
N VAL A 112 13.73 4.14 -13.23
CA VAL A 112 12.52 3.64 -13.89
C VAL A 112 12.85 3.28 -15.33
N ALA A 113 12.46 2.08 -15.77
CA ALA A 113 12.60 1.65 -17.16
C ALA A 113 11.53 0.59 -17.47
N ASP A 114 10.94 0.66 -18.65
CA ASP A 114 10.03 -0.35 -19.22
C ASP A 114 8.89 -0.79 -18.28
N GLY A 115 8.32 0.13 -17.53
CA GLY A 115 7.24 -0.18 -16.58
C GLY A 115 7.69 -0.79 -15.24
N ILE A 116 9.01 -0.86 -15.02
CA ILE A 116 9.61 -1.34 -13.78
C ILE A 116 10.28 -0.18 -13.07
N ALA A 117 9.93 0.04 -11.81
CA ALA A 117 10.62 0.96 -10.92
C ALA A 117 11.52 0.19 -9.96
N TYR A 118 12.76 0.63 -9.84
CA TYR A 118 13.65 0.16 -8.79
C TYR A 118 13.63 1.13 -7.63
N VAL A 119 13.34 0.62 -6.45
CA VAL A 119 13.15 1.41 -5.23
C VAL A 119 14.21 1.01 -4.20
N GLY A 120 14.75 1.99 -3.50
CA GLY A 120 15.64 1.79 -2.36
C GLY A 120 15.03 2.31 -1.06
N GLY A 121 15.55 1.86 0.09
CA GLY A 121 15.16 2.37 1.39
C GLY A 121 13.93 1.71 2.03
N LEU A 122 13.36 0.66 1.43
CA LEU A 122 12.27 -0.13 2.01
C LEU A 122 12.80 -1.50 2.46
N GLU A 123 13.28 -1.59 3.70
CA GLU A 123 13.94 -2.81 4.19
C GLU A 123 12.94 -3.94 4.53
N ASN A 124 11.71 -3.57 4.89
CA ASN A 124 10.68 -4.52 5.31
C ASN A 124 9.63 -4.83 4.23
N ALA A 125 9.85 -4.39 2.99
CA ALA A 125 8.92 -4.68 1.90
C ALA A 125 8.81 -6.19 1.63
N ALA A 126 7.59 -6.66 1.39
CA ALA A 126 7.31 -8.05 1.10
C ALA A 126 7.09 -8.28 -0.41
N TYR A 127 7.38 -9.50 -0.89
CA TYR A 127 7.02 -9.91 -2.25
C TYR A 127 5.51 -9.81 -2.47
N GLY A 128 5.09 -9.28 -3.61
CA GLY A 128 3.67 -9.07 -3.93
C GLY A 128 3.02 -7.90 -3.20
N GLU A 129 3.75 -7.15 -2.36
CA GLU A 129 3.21 -5.96 -1.68
C GLU A 129 2.93 -4.83 -2.68
N ILE A 130 1.84 -4.12 -2.48
CA ILE A 130 1.53 -2.91 -3.24
C ILE A 130 2.25 -1.74 -2.59
N LEU A 131 3.01 -1.02 -3.40
CA LEU A 131 3.63 0.25 -3.05
C LEU A 131 2.86 1.40 -3.68
N LEU A 132 2.81 2.53 -2.97
CA LEU A 132 2.21 3.76 -3.46
C LEU A 132 3.33 4.74 -3.79
N PHE A 133 3.42 5.13 -5.05
CA PHE A 133 4.35 6.14 -5.54
C PHE A 133 3.75 7.54 -5.41
N GLU A 134 4.61 8.54 -5.35
CA GLU A 134 4.20 9.93 -5.44
C GLU A 134 3.35 10.15 -6.71
N GLY A 135 2.26 10.93 -6.60
CA GLY A 135 1.29 11.05 -7.71
C GLY A 135 0.16 10.02 -7.68
N GLY A 136 0.15 9.07 -6.70
CA GLY A 136 -0.93 8.09 -6.54
C GLY A 136 -0.80 6.83 -7.40
N ILE A 137 0.31 6.68 -8.14
CA ILE A 137 0.59 5.49 -8.93
C ILE A 137 0.87 4.33 -8.00
N ARG A 138 0.32 3.16 -8.32
CA ARG A 138 0.54 1.93 -7.58
C ARG A 138 1.55 1.05 -8.31
N GLY A 139 2.33 0.29 -7.56
CA GLY A 139 3.22 -0.73 -8.10
C GLY A 139 3.25 -1.94 -7.19
N MET A 140 3.53 -3.10 -7.77
CA MET A 140 3.65 -4.37 -7.05
C MET A 140 5.11 -4.80 -6.98
N VAL A 141 5.56 -5.19 -5.78
CA VAL A 141 6.90 -5.72 -5.56
C VAL A 141 7.02 -7.10 -6.21
N GLN A 142 7.96 -7.24 -7.15
CA GLN A 142 8.26 -8.50 -7.85
C GLN A 142 9.66 -9.02 -7.56
N GLU A 143 10.57 -8.14 -7.19
CA GLU A 143 11.95 -8.52 -6.97
C GLU A 143 12.47 -7.90 -5.68
N LEU A 144 13.12 -8.72 -4.85
CA LEU A 144 13.78 -8.29 -3.61
C LEU A 144 15.26 -8.69 -3.71
N ARG A 145 16.15 -7.72 -3.95
CA ARG A 145 17.60 -7.95 -4.01
C ARG A 145 18.34 -6.99 -3.07
N GLY A 146 18.67 -7.48 -1.89
CA GLY A 146 19.42 -6.69 -0.91
C GLY A 146 18.71 -5.36 -0.58
N HIS A 147 19.34 -4.24 -0.94
CA HIS A 147 18.77 -2.90 -0.72
C HIS A 147 17.97 -2.35 -1.91
N ARG A 148 17.73 -3.17 -2.93
CA ARG A 148 17.04 -2.78 -4.15
C ARG A 148 15.80 -3.64 -4.36
N ILE A 149 14.68 -2.99 -4.59
CA ILE A 149 13.37 -3.61 -4.79
C ILE A 149 12.91 -3.28 -6.20
N GLY A 150 12.58 -4.30 -6.98
CA GLY A 150 11.98 -4.15 -8.31
C GLY A 150 10.46 -4.22 -8.22
N CYS A 151 9.78 -3.17 -8.72
CA CYS A 151 8.33 -3.04 -8.70
C CYS A 151 7.79 -2.89 -10.10
N ILE A 152 6.74 -3.62 -10.44
CA ILE A 152 5.96 -3.41 -11.65
C ILE A 152 4.96 -2.29 -11.39
N LEU A 153 4.99 -1.24 -12.22
CA LEU A 153 4.08 -0.10 -12.09
C LEU A 153 2.73 -0.37 -12.77
N PHE A 154 1.65 0.05 -12.11
CA PHE A 154 0.29 0.01 -12.63
C PHE A 154 -0.14 1.43 -13.01
N GLY A 155 -0.13 1.76 -14.28
CA GLY A 155 -0.55 3.06 -14.78
C GLY A 155 0.49 3.75 -15.65
N ARG A 156 0.48 5.09 -15.62
CA ARG A 156 1.37 5.90 -16.45
C ARG A 156 2.75 6.00 -15.84
N VAL A 157 3.69 5.32 -16.47
CA VAL A 157 5.09 5.26 -16.02
C VAL A 157 5.78 6.62 -16.08
N GLU A 158 5.33 7.48 -16.99
CA GLU A 158 5.89 8.82 -17.21
C GLU A 158 5.72 9.77 -16.01
N GLU A 159 4.79 9.46 -15.12
CA GLU A 159 4.52 10.25 -13.93
C GLU A 159 5.45 9.89 -12.76
N VAL A 160 6.24 8.80 -12.86
CA VAL A 160 7.19 8.37 -11.84
C VAL A 160 8.59 8.80 -12.22
N SER A 161 9.21 9.64 -11.40
CA SER A 161 10.56 10.15 -11.63
C SER A 161 11.57 9.55 -10.66
N GLU A 162 12.83 9.52 -11.04
CA GLU A 162 13.93 9.19 -10.15
C GLU A 162 13.98 10.16 -8.97
N GLY A 163 14.13 9.62 -7.76
CA GLY A 163 14.08 10.38 -6.51
C GLY A 163 12.68 10.55 -5.90
N SER A 164 11.60 10.21 -6.63
CA SER A 164 10.23 10.27 -6.09
C SER A 164 10.06 9.40 -4.84
N ALA A 165 9.23 9.84 -3.91
CA ALA A 165 8.94 9.11 -2.68
C ALA A 165 8.04 7.89 -2.96
N VAL A 166 8.31 6.81 -2.24
CA VAL A 166 7.54 5.55 -2.34
C VAL A 166 7.13 5.10 -0.94
N TYR A 167 5.85 4.82 -0.77
CA TYR A 167 5.26 4.44 0.50
C TYR A 167 4.79 2.98 0.46
N ARG A 168 5.00 2.28 1.58
CA ARG A 168 4.46 0.94 1.75
C ARG A 168 2.98 1.00 2.12
N THR A 169 2.19 0.08 1.57
CA THR A 169 0.78 -0.09 1.97
C THR A 169 0.59 -1.21 3.00
N GLY A 170 1.57 -2.10 3.15
CA GLY A 170 1.47 -3.29 4.00
C GLY A 170 0.46 -4.33 3.49
N LYS A 171 -0.05 -4.16 2.27
CA LYS A 171 -1.04 -5.06 1.66
C LYS A 171 -0.46 -5.73 0.43
N THR A 172 -0.58 -7.04 0.34
CA THR A 172 -0.27 -7.79 -0.87
C THR A 172 -1.27 -7.47 -1.98
N ALA A 173 -0.83 -7.60 -3.24
CA ALA A 173 -1.69 -7.37 -4.39
C ALA A 173 -2.95 -8.25 -4.35
N GLY A 174 -4.11 -7.62 -4.42
CA GLY A 174 -5.39 -8.29 -4.31
C GLY A 174 -6.54 -7.32 -4.56
N ILE A 175 -7.74 -7.85 -4.57
CA ILE A 175 -8.96 -7.08 -4.75
C ILE A 175 -9.93 -7.30 -3.58
N GLY A 176 -10.68 -6.25 -3.26
CA GLY A 176 -11.85 -6.37 -2.41
C GLY A 176 -12.95 -7.08 -3.18
N VAL A 177 -13.60 -8.06 -2.56
CA VAL A 177 -14.70 -8.82 -3.19
C VAL A 177 -15.96 -8.75 -2.36
N SER A 178 -17.11 -8.64 -3.03
CA SER A 178 -18.44 -8.69 -2.45
C SER A 178 -19.47 -9.05 -3.50
N ASP A 179 -20.67 -9.41 -3.08
CA ASP A 179 -21.80 -9.64 -4.00
C ASP A 179 -22.20 -8.37 -4.77
N ALA A 180 -21.87 -7.20 -4.25
CA ALA A 180 -22.11 -5.92 -4.93
C ALA A 180 -21.27 -5.71 -6.20
N MET A 181 -20.26 -6.57 -6.45
CA MET A 181 -19.48 -6.56 -7.70
C MET A 181 -20.22 -7.17 -8.89
N VAL A 182 -21.29 -7.93 -8.63
CA VAL A 182 -22.04 -8.59 -9.73
C VAL A 182 -22.68 -7.54 -10.62
N GLY A 183 -22.37 -7.60 -11.91
CA GLY A 183 -22.86 -6.64 -12.91
C GLY A 183 -22.08 -5.32 -12.99
N ARG A 184 -21.00 -5.17 -12.21
CA ARG A 184 -20.11 -3.99 -12.23
C ARG A 184 -18.88 -4.24 -13.11
N VAL A 185 -18.29 -3.15 -13.59
CA VAL A 185 -17.03 -3.19 -14.34
C VAL A 185 -15.94 -2.57 -13.47
N VAL A 186 -14.88 -3.33 -13.23
CA VAL A 186 -13.75 -2.92 -12.37
C VAL A 186 -12.42 -3.09 -13.09
N ASP A 187 -11.43 -2.34 -12.66
CA ASP A 187 -10.05 -2.51 -13.11
C ASP A 187 -9.38 -3.74 -12.45
N ALA A 188 -8.12 -4.00 -12.80
CA ALA A 188 -7.34 -5.11 -12.25
C ALA A 188 -7.09 -5.02 -10.73
N LEU A 189 -7.28 -3.86 -10.13
CA LEU A 189 -7.12 -3.62 -8.70
C LEU A 189 -8.47 -3.53 -7.95
N GLY A 190 -9.59 -3.77 -8.67
CA GLY A 190 -10.93 -3.75 -8.12
C GLY A 190 -11.57 -2.36 -8.01
N ALA A 191 -10.96 -1.32 -8.59
CA ALA A 191 -11.57 -0.01 -8.64
C ALA A 191 -12.65 0.05 -9.73
N PRO A 192 -13.85 0.61 -9.45
CA PRO A 192 -14.93 0.69 -10.43
C PRO A 192 -14.57 1.65 -11.57
N ILE A 193 -14.85 1.24 -12.81
CA ILE A 193 -14.67 2.04 -14.03
C ILE A 193 -15.95 2.23 -14.81
N ASP A 194 -17.10 1.92 -14.21
CA ASP A 194 -18.44 1.93 -14.81
C ASP A 194 -19.31 3.09 -14.35
N ASP A 195 -18.72 4.15 -13.78
CA ASP A 195 -19.41 5.33 -13.21
C ASP A 195 -20.47 5.00 -12.14
N GLY A 196 -20.53 3.76 -11.66
CA GLY A 196 -21.52 3.28 -10.69
C GLY A 196 -21.21 3.58 -9.23
N GLY A 197 -20.19 4.37 -8.94
CA GLY A 197 -19.72 4.67 -7.57
C GLY A 197 -18.95 3.51 -6.91
N ASP A 198 -18.47 3.73 -5.69
CA ASP A 198 -17.63 2.78 -4.95
C ASP A 198 -18.36 1.48 -4.64
N ILE A 199 -17.62 0.38 -4.69
CA ILE A 199 -18.12 -0.96 -4.38
C ILE A 199 -17.65 -1.34 -2.98
N PRO A 200 -18.57 -1.58 -2.01
CA PRO A 200 -18.19 -2.03 -0.69
C PRO A 200 -17.59 -3.44 -0.76
N ALA A 201 -16.45 -3.65 -0.13
CA ALA A 201 -15.79 -4.95 -0.06
C ALA A 201 -16.10 -5.65 1.27
N ASP A 202 -16.56 -6.89 1.21
CA ASP A 202 -16.81 -7.74 2.38
C ASP A 202 -15.61 -8.60 2.73
N ALA A 203 -14.82 -8.98 1.74
CA ALA A 203 -13.62 -9.77 1.88
C ALA A 203 -12.50 -9.27 0.97
N TYR A 204 -11.28 -9.72 1.22
CA TYR A 204 -10.11 -9.41 0.38
C TYR A 204 -9.54 -10.71 -0.18
N ARG A 205 -9.31 -10.75 -1.48
CA ARG A 205 -8.71 -11.87 -2.19
C ARG A 205 -7.39 -11.46 -2.81
N MET A 206 -6.34 -12.18 -2.48
CA MET A 206 -5.02 -11.99 -3.13
C MET A 206 -5.08 -12.43 -4.58
N ILE A 207 -4.37 -11.75 -5.47
CA ILE A 207 -4.24 -12.10 -6.90
C ILE A 207 -3.55 -13.45 -7.02
N GLU A 208 -2.45 -13.64 -6.28
CA GLU A 208 -1.74 -14.91 -6.24
C GLU A 208 -2.28 -15.76 -5.09
N SER A 209 -2.89 -16.89 -5.42
CA SER A 209 -3.34 -17.89 -4.45
C SER A 209 -2.95 -19.28 -4.95
N PRO A 210 -2.63 -20.23 -4.04
CA PRO A 210 -2.36 -21.61 -4.43
C PRO A 210 -3.52 -22.19 -5.22
N ALA A 211 -3.24 -22.84 -6.34
CA ALA A 211 -4.26 -23.56 -7.10
C ALA A 211 -4.82 -24.71 -6.24
N PRO A 212 -6.14 -25.01 -6.35
CA PRO A 212 -6.71 -26.16 -5.66
C PRO A 212 -6.02 -27.45 -6.09
N GLY A 213 -5.73 -28.31 -5.12
CA GLY A 213 -5.12 -29.61 -5.34
C GLY A 213 -6.00 -30.55 -6.16
N ILE A 214 -5.42 -31.67 -6.63
CA ILE A 214 -6.15 -32.65 -7.43
C ILE A 214 -7.36 -33.22 -6.67
N ILE A 215 -7.21 -33.39 -5.36
CA ILE A 215 -8.29 -33.93 -4.50
C ILE A 215 -9.44 -32.95 -4.33
N ASP A 216 -9.13 -31.64 -4.34
CA ASP A 216 -10.11 -30.56 -4.13
C ASP A 216 -10.89 -30.22 -5.43
N ARG A 217 -10.41 -30.71 -6.57
CA ARG A 217 -11.04 -30.44 -7.87
C ARG A 217 -12.21 -31.38 -8.11
N GLN A 218 -13.34 -30.80 -8.51
CA GLN A 218 -14.48 -31.59 -8.95
C GLN A 218 -14.13 -32.30 -10.25
N PRO A 219 -14.48 -33.62 -10.41
CA PRO A 219 -14.31 -34.33 -11.67
C PRO A 219 -15.07 -33.64 -12.79
N VAL A 220 -14.48 -33.62 -13.99
CA VAL A 220 -15.14 -33.10 -15.19
C VAL A 220 -16.21 -34.10 -15.63
N ASN A 221 -17.47 -33.78 -15.33
CA ASN A 221 -18.62 -34.66 -15.61
C ASN A 221 -19.73 -33.94 -16.39
N THR A 222 -19.55 -32.65 -16.72
CA THR A 222 -20.54 -31.86 -17.44
C THR A 222 -19.94 -31.32 -18.73
N PRO A 223 -20.43 -31.74 -19.92
CA PRO A 223 -19.92 -31.22 -21.17
C PRO A 223 -20.35 -29.76 -21.37
N MET A 224 -19.43 -28.94 -21.88
CA MET A 224 -19.74 -27.57 -22.28
C MET A 224 -20.33 -27.60 -23.71
N GLN A 225 -21.52 -27.07 -23.85
CA GLN A 225 -22.16 -26.89 -25.16
C GLN A 225 -21.69 -25.58 -25.77
N THR A 226 -21.02 -25.66 -26.93
CA THR A 226 -20.48 -24.49 -27.64
C THR A 226 -21.44 -23.89 -28.64
N GLY A 227 -22.48 -24.66 -29.04
CA GLY A 227 -23.42 -24.33 -30.13
C GLY A 227 -22.81 -24.55 -31.52
N ILE A 228 -21.60 -25.02 -31.63
CA ILE A 228 -20.93 -25.35 -32.90
C ILE A 228 -21.05 -26.87 -33.12
N LEU A 229 -21.86 -27.27 -34.08
CA LEU A 229 -22.16 -28.70 -34.31
C LEU A 229 -20.91 -29.58 -34.50
N SER A 230 -19.90 -29.08 -35.21
CA SER A 230 -18.64 -29.82 -35.42
C SER A 230 -17.83 -30.03 -34.12
N ILE A 231 -17.91 -29.09 -33.18
CA ILE A 231 -17.21 -29.22 -31.89
C ILE A 231 -18.04 -30.09 -30.94
N ASP A 232 -19.32 -29.81 -30.81
CA ASP A 232 -20.20 -30.49 -29.87
C ASP A 232 -20.40 -31.97 -30.21
N SER A 233 -20.39 -32.34 -31.50
CA SER A 233 -20.44 -33.73 -31.90
C SER A 233 -19.21 -34.55 -31.57
N MET A 234 -18.05 -33.89 -31.44
CA MET A 234 -16.77 -34.51 -31.06
C MET A 234 -16.49 -34.41 -29.57
N SER A 235 -17.14 -33.51 -28.82
CA SER A 235 -16.86 -33.22 -27.42
C SER A 235 -17.10 -34.40 -26.48
N VAL A 236 -17.98 -35.31 -26.85
CA VAL A 236 -18.22 -36.53 -26.08
C VAL A 236 -16.95 -37.37 -25.91
N SER A 237 -16.04 -37.33 -26.88
CA SER A 237 -14.74 -38.03 -26.81
C SER A 237 -13.71 -37.25 -25.97
N TYR A 238 -13.85 -35.92 -25.86
CA TYR A 238 -12.90 -35.05 -25.14
C TYR A 238 -13.27 -34.81 -23.69
N THR A 239 -14.48 -35.07 -23.24
CA THR A 239 -14.86 -34.96 -21.82
C THR A 239 -14.10 -35.94 -20.92
N HIS A 240 -13.47 -36.95 -21.50
CA HIS A 240 -12.61 -37.91 -20.77
C HIS A 240 -11.12 -37.61 -20.89
N LEU A 241 -10.72 -36.70 -21.75
CA LEU A 241 -9.34 -36.27 -21.91
C LEU A 241 -9.10 -35.05 -21.01
N THR A 242 -8.85 -35.31 -19.74
CA THR A 242 -8.14 -34.33 -18.90
C THR A 242 -6.72 -34.27 -19.41
N LEU A 243 -6.36 -33.20 -20.10
CA LEU A 243 -4.96 -32.86 -20.29
C LEU A 243 -4.38 -32.61 -18.90
N PRO A 244 -3.36 -33.37 -18.48
CA PRO A 244 -2.64 -33.05 -17.27
C PRO A 244 -1.92 -31.72 -17.53
N THR A 245 -2.38 -30.65 -16.91
CA THR A 245 -1.66 -29.38 -16.81
C THR A 245 -0.95 -29.35 -15.47
#